data_6f57435d2b6ccc0de45f0602caba5fd2
#
_entry.id   6f57435d2b6ccc0de45f0602caba5fd2
#
_cell.length_a   1.000
_cell.length_b   1.000
_cell.length_c   1.000
_cell.angle_alpha   90.00
_cell.angle_beta   90.00
_cell.angle_gamma   90.00
#
_symmetry.space_group_name_H-M   'P 1'
#
loop_
_entity.id
_entity.type
_entity.pdbx_description
1 polymer ?
#
loop_
_entity_poly.entity_id
_entity_poly.type
_entity_poly.pdbx_seq_one_letter_code
_entity_poly.pdbx_strand_id
1 'polypeptide(L)'
;VPVPDRVSVPRARVAAARVLIIGDVMLDRYWFGDVNRISPEAPVPVVHVQRQEDRLGGAANVARNAAALGACAGLLCVVGRDEPGERIVHLLKDSGVVEHLERDPDLLTTIKLRVLARQQQLLRVDFENTPAHEVLLAGLARFDALLPTYDVILMSDYAKGGLTHVTQMIAQARAAHKPVLVDPKGDDWERYRGATLITPNRAELREVIGQWKSEDDLLARVTTLRRDLAFEALLLTRSEEGMTLFSDDGVLTISALAREVFDVSGAGDTVIATLAVMLGAGLSLVEAVTLANRAAGVVVGKLGTAVAEYDELFP
;
A
#
# COMPACT_ATOMS: atom_id res chain seq x y z
N VAL A 1 -1.21 -11.29 -23.50
CA VAL A 1 -1.90 -9.99 -23.78
C VAL A 1 -0.84 -8.99 -24.22
N PRO A 2 -1.02 -8.24 -25.34
CA PRO A 2 -0.03 -7.24 -25.75
C PRO A 2 0.00 -6.06 -24.78
N VAL A 3 1.22 -5.60 -24.42
CA VAL A 3 1.42 -4.38 -23.64
C VAL A 3 1.20 -3.17 -24.56
N PRO A 4 0.35 -2.21 -24.22
CA PRO A 4 0.18 -1.02 -25.03
C PRO A 4 1.45 -0.16 -25.03
N ASP A 5 1.94 0.23 -26.21
CA ASP A 5 3.18 1.02 -26.39
C ASP A 5 3.10 2.40 -25.72
N ARG A 6 1.92 2.99 -25.70
CA ARG A 6 1.64 4.27 -25.02
C ARG A 6 0.28 4.23 -24.36
N VAL A 7 0.27 4.38 -23.05
CA VAL A 7 -0.95 4.65 -22.28
C VAL A 7 -0.97 6.14 -21.93
N SER A 8 -2.05 6.81 -22.24
CA SER A 8 -2.27 8.19 -21.84
C SER A 8 -3.65 8.33 -21.20
N VAL A 9 -3.74 9.14 -20.17
CA VAL A 9 -5.01 9.49 -19.52
C VAL A 9 -5.01 11.00 -19.26
N PRO A 10 -6.06 11.73 -19.62
CA PRO A 10 -6.13 13.15 -19.33
C PRO A 10 -6.07 13.41 -17.81
N ARG A 11 -5.33 14.44 -17.40
CA ARG A 11 -5.21 14.84 -15.98
C ARG A 11 -6.59 15.03 -15.32
N ALA A 12 -7.56 15.58 -16.05
CA ALA A 12 -8.92 15.75 -15.56
C ALA A 12 -9.63 14.43 -15.20
N ARG A 13 -9.34 13.33 -15.92
CA ARG A 13 -9.88 12.00 -15.58
C ARG A 13 -9.24 11.43 -14.30
N VAL A 14 -7.94 11.62 -14.13
CA VAL A 14 -7.24 11.24 -12.89
C VAL A 14 -7.76 12.06 -11.73
N ALA A 15 -7.94 13.37 -11.89
CA ALA A 15 -8.48 14.25 -10.85
C ALA A 15 -9.94 13.94 -10.47
N ALA A 16 -10.71 13.35 -11.38
CA ALA A 16 -12.07 12.90 -11.11
C ALA A 16 -12.14 11.55 -10.41
N ALA A 17 -11.08 10.73 -10.47
CA ALA A 17 -11.03 9.42 -9.82
C ALA A 17 -11.07 9.56 -8.30
N ARG A 18 -11.98 8.82 -7.65
CA ARG A 18 -12.19 8.85 -6.20
C ARG A 18 -11.82 7.49 -5.61
N VAL A 19 -10.72 7.43 -4.86
CA VAL A 19 -10.21 6.19 -4.28
C VAL A 19 -10.34 6.24 -2.76
N LEU A 20 -11.05 5.29 -2.15
CA LEU A 20 -11.08 5.09 -0.70
C LEU A 20 -10.03 4.06 -0.31
N ILE A 21 -9.03 4.48 0.41
CA ILE A 21 -8.01 3.62 1.00
C ILE A 21 -8.44 3.26 2.42
N ILE A 22 -8.36 1.98 2.77
CA ILE A 22 -8.69 1.47 4.11
C ILE A 22 -7.53 0.59 4.56
N GLY A 23 -7.09 0.73 5.79
CA GLY A 23 -6.04 -0.16 6.27
C GLY A 23 -5.27 0.36 7.48
N ASP A 24 -4.17 -0.34 7.73
CA ASP A 24 -3.29 -0.05 8.84
C ASP A 24 -2.36 1.10 8.51
N VAL A 25 -2.43 2.15 9.30
CA VAL A 25 -1.55 3.30 9.18
C VAL A 25 -0.41 3.22 10.17
N MET A 26 0.72 3.80 9.82
CA MET A 26 1.87 3.91 10.71
C MET A 26 2.66 5.18 10.44
N LEU A 27 3.38 5.62 11.48
CA LEU A 27 4.35 6.69 11.38
C LEU A 27 5.75 6.09 11.23
N ASP A 28 6.36 6.27 10.07
CA ASP A 28 7.76 5.94 9.86
C ASP A 28 8.61 7.10 10.40
N ARG A 29 9.22 6.91 11.57
CA ARG A 29 10.04 7.91 12.25
C ARG A 29 11.51 7.58 12.09
N TYR A 30 12.30 8.57 11.68
CA TYR A 30 13.72 8.44 11.44
C TYR A 30 14.50 9.39 12.37
N TRP A 31 15.43 8.83 13.12
CA TRP A 31 16.40 9.58 13.89
C TRP A 31 17.78 9.44 13.24
N PHE A 32 18.29 10.54 12.73
CA PHE A 32 19.60 10.60 12.11
C PHE A 32 20.59 11.21 13.10
N GLY A 33 21.76 10.58 13.26
CA GLY A 33 22.77 11.07 14.16
C GLY A 33 24.16 10.48 13.92
N ASP A 34 25.07 10.78 14.84
CA ASP A 34 26.43 10.27 14.86
C ASP A 34 26.66 9.34 16.05
N VAL A 35 27.54 8.36 15.85
CA VAL A 35 28.06 7.47 16.91
C VAL A 35 29.52 7.77 17.11
N ASN A 36 29.85 8.40 18.24
CA ASN A 36 31.23 8.79 18.56
C ASN A 36 31.74 8.13 19.84
N ARG A 37 30.90 7.40 20.55
CA ARG A 37 31.26 6.73 21.81
C ARG A 37 30.40 5.51 22.09
N ILE A 38 30.94 4.62 22.91
CA ILE A 38 30.21 3.52 23.53
C ILE A 38 29.67 3.99 24.88
N SER A 39 28.46 3.51 25.26
CA SER A 39 27.89 3.83 26.57
C SER A 39 28.78 3.30 27.72
N PRO A 40 28.95 4.06 28.81
CA PRO A 40 29.60 3.54 30.02
C PRO A 40 28.71 2.55 30.79
N GLU A 41 27.40 2.50 30.48
CA GLU A 41 26.42 1.66 31.19
C GLU A 41 26.29 0.26 30.57
N ALA A 42 26.57 0.13 29.26
CA ALA A 42 26.51 -1.14 28.52
C ALA A 42 27.33 -1.03 27.24
N PRO A 43 27.77 -2.16 26.64
CA PRO A 43 28.57 -2.17 25.40
C PRO A 43 27.71 -1.88 24.16
N VAL A 44 27.00 -0.74 24.18
CA VAL A 44 26.13 -0.28 23.09
C VAL A 44 26.57 1.09 22.59
N PRO A 45 26.39 1.41 21.28
CA PRO A 45 26.70 2.72 20.76
C PRO A 45 25.75 3.79 21.33
N VAL A 46 26.28 4.99 21.58
CA VAL A 46 25.47 6.17 21.90
C VAL A 46 25.27 6.98 20.63
N VAL A 47 24.00 7.06 20.19
CA VAL A 47 23.61 7.88 19.03
C VAL A 47 23.31 9.28 19.49
N HIS A 48 24.05 10.27 19.02
CA HIS A 48 23.75 11.69 19.21
C HIS A 48 22.84 12.15 18.08
N VAL A 49 21.52 12.21 18.33
CA VAL A 49 20.50 12.57 17.34
C VAL A 49 20.66 14.03 16.93
N GLN A 50 20.79 14.28 15.63
CA GLN A 50 20.96 15.63 15.05
C GLN A 50 19.71 16.05 14.26
N ARG A 51 18.97 15.09 13.66
CA ARG A 51 17.79 15.36 12.84
C ARG A 51 16.75 14.27 13.06
N GLN A 52 15.49 14.70 13.10
CA GLN A 52 14.34 13.80 13.12
C GLN A 52 13.49 14.04 11.87
N GLU A 53 12.89 12.98 11.34
CA GLU A 53 12.03 13.02 10.17
C GLU A 53 10.89 12.02 10.35
N ASP A 54 9.67 12.46 10.06
CA ASP A 54 8.47 11.63 10.10
C ASP A 54 7.89 11.49 8.70
N ARG A 55 7.49 10.28 8.33
CA ARG A 55 6.85 9.97 7.05
C ARG A 55 5.59 9.13 7.27
N LEU A 56 4.65 9.25 6.34
CA LEU A 56 3.48 8.37 6.27
C LEU A 56 3.92 6.96 5.84
N GLY A 57 3.46 5.94 6.56
CA GLY A 57 3.68 4.53 6.25
C GLY A 57 2.37 3.75 6.18
N GLY A 58 2.42 2.54 5.60
CA GLY A 58 1.26 1.67 5.40
C GLY A 58 0.19 2.33 4.52
N ALA A 59 -1.09 2.13 4.89
CA ALA A 59 -2.22 2.68 4.15
C ALA A 59 -2.15 4.21 3.96
N ALA A 60 -1.50 4.94 4.88
CA ALA A 60 -1.30 6.38 4.75
C ALA A 60 -0.31 6.73 3.62
N ASN A 61 0.73 5.93 3.40
CA ASN A 61 1.62 6.09 2.27
C ASN A 61 0.92 5.74 0.94
N VAL A 62 0.06 4.72 0.91
CA VAL A 62 -0.78 4.40 -0.25
C VAL A 62 -1.68 5.60 -0.61
N ALA A 63 -2.35 6.20 0.39
CA ALA A 63 -3.22 7.35 0.17
C ALA A 63 -2.44 8.58 -0.35
N ARG A 64 -1.25 8.83 0.19
CA ARG A 64 -0.34 9.89 -0.28
C ARG A 64 0.09 9.66 -1.74
N ASN A 65 0.38 8.41 -2.13
CA ASN A 65 0.72 8.08 -3.53
C ASN A 65 -0.46 8.35 -4.47
N ALA A 66 -1.69 7.97 -4.07
CA ALA A 66 -2.89 8.24 -4.87
C ALA A 66 -3.14 9.74 -5.03
N ALA A 67 -2.99 10.52 -3.96
CA ALA A 67 -3.14 11.99 -4.00
C ALA A 67 -2.05 12.66 -4.85
N ALA A 68 -0.80 12.19 -4.80
CA ALA A 68 0.31 12.72 -5.60
C ALA A 68 0.10 12.54 -7.12
N LEU A 69 -0.61 11.47 -7.52
CA LEU A 69 -1.05 11.30 -8.92
C LEU A 69 -2.14 12.29 -9.32
N GLY A 70 -2.76 12.96 -8.36
CA GLY A 70 -3.81 13.95 -8.57
C GLY A 70 -5.24 13.44 -8.35
N ALA A 71 -5.43 12.22 -7.86
CA ALA A 71 -6.75 11.65 -7.57
C ALA A 71 -7.33 12.20 -6.25
N CYS A 72 -8.65 12.12 -6.10
CA CYS A 72 -9.32 12.34 -4.82
C CYS A 72 -9.13 11.10 -3.94
N ALA A 73 -8.12 11.12 -3.08
CA ALA A 73 -7.80 10.03 -2.17
C ALA A 73 -8.42 10.27 -0.79
N GLY A 74 -9.26 9.34 -0.31
CA GLY A 74 -9.76 9.30 1.06
C GLY A 74 -9.07 8.17 1.82
N LEU A 75 -8.79 8.38 3.10
CA LEU A 75 -8.19 7.37 3.98
C LEU A 75 -9.07 7.09 5.18
N LEU A 76 -9.60 5.87 5.27
CA LEU A 76 -10.32 5.35 6.44
C LEU A 76 -9.38 4.45 7.26
N CYS A 77 -9.07 4.87 8.46
CA CYS A 77 -8.20 4.12 9.37
C CYS A 77 -8.45 4.47 10.83
N VAL A 78 -7.79 3.73 11.73
CA VAL A 78 -7.81 4.00 13.17
C VAL A 78 -6.44 4.54 13.60
N VAL A 79 -6.44 5.57 14.44
CA VAL A 79 -5.24 6.12 15.10
C VAL A 79 -5.51 6.35 16.58
N GLY A 80 -4.46 6.39 17.38
CA GLY A 80 -4.55 6.74 18.80
C GLY A 80 -4.88 8.22 19.02
N ARG A 81 -5.19 8.56 20.27
CA ARG A 81 -5.25 9.96 20.75
C ARG A 81 -3.89 10.37 21.30
N ASP A 82 -2.85 10.22 20.50
CA ASP A 82 -1.45 10.40 20.87
C ASP A 82 -0.70 11.32 19.89
N GLU A 83 0.54 11.69 20.22
CA GLU A 83 1.37 12.56 19.37
C GLU A 83 1.58 11.98 17.96
N PRO A 84 1.89 10.67 17.79
CA PRO A 84 2.04 10.09 16.45
C PRO A 84 0.75 10.14 15.62
N GLY A 85 -0.42 9.94 16.25
CA GLY A 85 -1.72 10.06 15.59
C GLY A 85 -1.97 11.47 15.07
N GLU A 86 -1.69 12.51 15.88
CA GLU A 86 -1.77 13.91 15.44
C GLU A 86 -0.76 14.21 14.33
N ARG A 87 0.44 13.63 14.40
CA ARG A 87 1.46 13.82 13.39
C ARG A 87 1.03 13.24 12.04
N ILE A 88 0.40 12.04 12.03
CA ILE A 88 -0.19 11.45 10.82
C ILE A 88 -1.24 12.39 10.21
N VAL A 89 -2.14 12.95 11.02
CA VAL A 89 -3.16 13.91 10.54
C VAL A 89 -2.53 15.09 9.82
N HIS A 90 -1.50 15.71 10.40
CA HIS A 90 -0.81 16.82 9.76
C HIS A 90 -0.20 16.42 8.41
N LEU A 91 0.50 15.28 8.35
CA LEU A 91 1.13 14.79 7.12
C LEU A 91 0.10 14.43 6.04
N LEU A 92 -1.08 13.92 6.42
CA LEU A 92 -2.18 13.64 5.47
C LEU A 92 -2.73 14.93 4.87
N LYS A 93 -2.96 15.97 5.69
CA LYS A 93 -3.40 17.29 5.23
C LYS A 93 -2.42 17.91 4.26
N ASP A 94 -1.14 17.89 4.61
CA ASP A 94 -0.05 18.39 3.76
C ASP A 94 0.01 17.65 2.41
N SER A 95 -0.42 16.39 2.39
CA SER A 95 -0.46 15.55 1.18
C SER A 95 -1.76 15.64 0.38
N GLY A 96 -2.75 16.43 0.83
CA GLY A 96 -4.04 16.56 0.15
C GLY A 96 -4.97 15.34 0.27
N VAL A 97 -4.73 14.47 1.24
CA VAL A 97 -5.57 13.29 1.50
C VAL A 97 -6.77 13.68 2.38
N VAL A 98 -7.95 13.22 1.98
CA VAL A 98 -9.18 13.39 2.79
C VAL A 98 -9.18 12.36 3.93
N GLU A 99 -9.13 12.85 5.15
CA GLU A 99 -9.07 11.98 6.33
C GLU A 99 -10.46 11.53 6.80
N HIS A 100 -10.61 10.23 7.05
CA HIS A 100 -11.77 9.59 7.68
C HIS A 100 -11.27 8.76 8.86
N LEU A 101 -10.82 9.44 9.92
CA LEU A 101 -10.13 8.80 11.03
C LEU A 101 -11.08 8.42 12.16
N GLU A 102 -10.99 7.18 12.62
CA GLU A 102 -11.50 6.78 13.93
C GLU A 102 -10.39 6.96 14.99
N ARG A 103 -10.77 7.45 16.18
CA ARG A 103 -9.84 7.73 17.27
C ARG A 103 -10.08 6.77 18.42
N ASP A 104 -9.09 5.92 18.68
CA ASP A 104 -9.10 4.98 19.81
C ASP A 104 -8.22 5.55 20.93
N PRO A 105 -8.78 5.83 22.15
CA PRO A 105 -7.98 6.37 23.23
C PRO A 105 -6.95 5.40 23.81
N ASP A 106 -7.16 4.10 23.63
CA ASP A 106 -6.32 3.04 24.17
C ASP A 106 -5.31 2.50 23.12
N LEU A 107 -5.42 2.96 21.86
CA LEU A 107 -4.49 2.60 20.81
C LEU A 107 -3.21 3.41 20.90
N LEU A 108 -2.08 2.71 20.87
CA LEU A 108 -0.80 3.32 20.53
C LEU A 108 -0.71 3.38 19.00
N THR A 109 -0.73 4.59 18.44
CA THR A 109 -0.54 4.74 16.99
C THR A 109 0.77 4.08 16.57
N THR A 110 0.70 3.17 15.60
CA THR A 110 1.86 2.38 15.18
C THR A 110 3.01 3.29 14.73
N ILE A 111 4.18 3.13 15.34
CA ILE A 111 5.42 3.80 14.96
C ILE A 111 6.46 2.76 14.57
N LYS A 112 7.14 2.99 13.48
CA LYS A 112 8.39 2.31 13.13
C LYS A 112 9.55 3.30 13.24
N LEU A 113 10.18 3.35 14.41
CA LEU A 113 11.32 4.21 14.66
C LEU A 113 12.59 3.55 14.14
N ARG A 114 13.27 4.22 13.22
CA ARG A 114 14.56 3.82 12.68
C ARG A 114 15.64 4.78 13.17
N VAL A 115 16.66 4.22 13.80
CA VAL A 115 17.82 4.97 14.27
C VAL A 115 18.96 4.74 13.28
N LEU A 116 19.43 5.83 12.66
CA LEU A 116 20.47 5.80 11.64
C LEU A 116 21.69 6.61 12.10
N ALA A 117 22.87 6.04 11.85
CA ALA A 117 24.12 6.78 12.01
C ALA A 117 24.93 6.70 10.72
N ARG A 118 25.36 7.87 10.24
CA ARG A 118 26.04 8.07 8.96
C ARG A 118 25.18 7.54 7.80
N GLN A 119 25.20 6.42 7.30
CA GLN A 119 24.34 5.87 6.23
C GLN A 119 23.84 4.46 6.58
N GLN A 120 23.99 4.08 7.86
CA GLN A 120 23.63 2.74 8.31
C GLN A 120 22.50 2.80 9.32
N GLN A 121 21.47 1.93 9.15
CA GLN A 121 20.46 1.70 10.16
C GLN A 121 21.06 0.84 11.28
N LEU A 122 21.05 1.37 12.51
CA LEU A 122 21.58 0.70 13.69
C LEU A 122 20.51 -0.13 14.39
N LEU A 123 19.28 0.40 14.44
CA LEU A 123 18.17 -0.20 15.20
C LEU A 123 16.84 0.21 14.56
N ARG A 124 15.85 -0.68 14.68
CA ARG A 124 14.43 -0.34 14.51
C ARG A 124 13.69 -0.69 15.79
N VAL A 125 12.84 0.22 16.26
CA VAL A 125 11.95 0.02 17.39
C VAL A 125 10.51 0.19 16.89
N ASP A 126 9.68 -0.83 17.10
CA ASP A 126 8.28 -0.81 16.70
C ASP A 126 7.40 -0.63 17.95
N PHE A 127 6.51 0.39 17.91
CA PHE A 127 5.48 0.64 18.92
C PHE A 127 4.15 0.31 18.26
N GLU A 128 3.42 -0.66 18.81
CA GLU A 128 2.17 -1.12 18.22
C GLU A 128 1.31 -1.90 19.21
N ASN A 129 0.00 -1.75 19.10
CA ASN A 129 -1.02 -2.62 19.66
C ASN A 129 -2.22 -2.67 18.69
N THR A 130 -3.27 -3.41 19.01
CA THR A 130 -4.44 -3.57 18.15
C THR A 130 -5.58 -2.64 18.57
N PRO A 131 -6.37 -2.09 17.61
CA PRO A 131 -7.53 -1.27 17.89
C PRO A 131 -8.63 -2.01 18.67
N ALA A 132 -9.42 -1.29 19.46
CA ALA A 132 -10.57 -1.82 20.16
C ALA A 132 -11.70 -2.21 19.19
N HIS A 133 -12.45 -3.25 19.54
CA HIS A 133 -13.53 -3.79 18.69
C HIS A 133 -14.61 -2.74 18.36
N GLU A 134 -14.99 -1.92 19.33
CA GLU A 134 -16.02 -0.88 19.17
C GLU A 134 -15.59 0.18 18.14
N VAL A 135 -14.31 0.53 18.12
CA VAL A 135 -13.77 1.50 17.15
C VAL A 135 -13.76 0.90 15.74
N LEU A 136 -13.47 -0.39 15.62
CA LEU A 136 -13.51 -1.10 14.33
C LEU A 136 -14.95 -1.22 13.79
N LEU A 137 -15.95 -1.39 14.65
CA LEU A 137 -17.37 -1.35 14.26
C LEU A 137 -17.79 0.05 13.80
N ALA A 138 -17.33 1.11 14.48
CA ALA A 138 -17.56 2.49 14.03
C ALA A 138 -16.94 2.73 12.64
N GLY A 139 -15.72 2.23 12.41
CA GLY A 139 -15.04 2.26 11.11
C GLY A 139 -15.84 1.54 10.01
N LEU A 140 -16.44 0.37 10.32
CA LEU A 140 -17.28 -0.36 9.38
C LEU A 140 -18.55 0.45 9.02
N ALA A 141 -19.22 1.06 10.00
CA ALA A 141 -20.38 1.93 9.77
C ALA A 141 -20.01 3.18 8.92
N ARG A 142 -18.82 3.75 9.17
CA ARG A 142 -18.31 4.85 8.36
C ARG A 142 -18.01 4.41 6.94
N PHE A 143 -17.44 3.21 6.74
CA PHE A 143 -17.23 2.63 5.42
C PHE A 143 -18.51 2.56 4.61
N ASP A 144 -19.60 2.05 5.20
CA ASP A 144 -20.91 1.99 4.55
C ASP A 144 -21.39 3.36 4.06
N ALA A 145 -21.22 4.39 4.89
CA ALA A 145 -21.61 5.75 4.55
C ALA A 145 -20.74 6.37 3.42
N LEU A 146 -19.45 5.99 3.35
CA LEU A 146 -18.51 6.49 2.37
C LEU A 146 -18.59 5.77 1.02
N LEU A 147 -18.94 4.48 1.03
CA LEU A 147 -18.92 3.60 -0.14
C LEU A 147 -19.59 4.17 -1.39
N PRO A 148 -20.76 4.85 -1.34
CA PRO A 148 -21.38 5.44 -2.52
C PRO A 148 -20.56 6.59 -3.15
N THR A 149 -19.70 7.23 -2.38
CA THR A 149 -18.97 8.45 -2.80
C THR A 149 -17.64 8.17 -3.48
N TYR A 150 -17.15 6.92 -3.44
CA TYR A 150 -15.88 6.50 -4.02
C TYR A 150 -16.08 5.54 -5.19
N ASP A 151 -15.15 5.57 -6.15
CA ASP A 151 -15.21 4.75 -7.36
C ASP A 151 -14.49 3.42 -7.18
N VAL A 152 -13.40 3.42 -6.41
CA VAL A 152 -12.53 2.26 -6.15
C VAL A 152 -12.25 2.17 -4.66
N ILE A 153 -12.28 0.95 -4.14
CA ILE A 153 -11.92 0.62 -2.76
C ILE A 153 -10.55 -0.07 -2.77
N LEU A 154 -9.63 0.41 -1.95
CA LEU A 154 -8.30 -0.15 -1.80
C LEU A 154 -8.07 -0.52 -0.34
N MET A 155 -7.72 -1.77 -0.09
CA MET A 155 -7.45 -2.31 1.24
C MET A 155 -5.96 -2.62 1.37
N SER A 156 -5.28 -1.93 2.29
CA SER A 156 -3.84 -2.07 2.55
C SER A 156 -3.64 -2.71 3.92
N ASP A 157 -3.35 -4.01 3.94
CA ASP A 157 -3.22 -4.82 5.16
C ASP A 157 -1.76 -4.93 5.60
N TYR A 158 -1.50 -4.61 6.87
CA TYR A 158 -0.20 -4.77 7.53
C TYR A 158 -0.30 -5.63 8.79
N ALA A 159 -1.45 -6.33 8.94
CA ALA A 159 -1.74 -7.21 10.09
C ALA A 159 -1.66 -6.47 11.45
N LYS A 160 -2.12 -5.21 11.51
CA LYS A 160 -2.21 -4.42 12.74
C LYS A 160 -3.63 -4.36 13.32
N GLY A 161 -4.59 -5.04 12.68
CA GLY A 161 -5.96 -5.21 13.15
C GLY A 161 -6.99 -4.23 12.59
N GLY A 162 -6.56 -3.19 11.85
CA GLY A 162 -7.47 -2.21 11.25
C GLY A 162 -8.44 -2.80 10.22
N LEU A 163 -8.08 -3.93 9.62
CA LEU A 163 -8.89 -4.65 8.62
C LEU A 163 -9.60 -5.90 9.19
N THR A 164 -9.96 -5.92 10.46
CA THR A 164 -10.69 -7.05 11.09
C THR A 164 -11.99 -7.38 10.35
N HIS A 165 -12.72 -6.39 9.83
CA HIS A 165 -13.99 -6.55 9.12
C HIS A 165 -13.85 -6.59 7.59
N VAL A 166 -12.65 -6.88 7.07
CA VAL A 166 -12.32 -6.84 5.63
C VAL A 166 -13.27 -7.68 4.77
N THR A 167 -13.64 -8.88 5.21
CA THR A 167 -14.56 -9.77 4.49
C THR A 167 -15.93 -9.12 4.28
N GLN A 168 -16.46 -8.46 5.31
CA GLN A 168 -17.74 -7.77 5.21
C GLN A 168 -17.64 -6.54 4.30
N MET A 169 -16.57 -5.75 4.42
CA MET A 169 -16.33 -4.58 3.56
C MET A 169 -16.22 -4.99 2.08
N ILE A 170 -15.52 -6.09 1.76
CA ILE A 170 -15.44 -6.62 0.39
C ILE A 170 -16.84 -7.01 -0.12
N ALA A 171 -17.62 -7.72 0.69
CA ALA A 171 -18.97 -8.13 0.30
C ALA A 171 -19.89 -6.91 0.01
N GLN A 172 -19.82 -5.87 0.84
CA GLN A 172 -20.56 -4.62 0.66
C GLN A 172 -20.12 -3.87 -0.61
N ALA A 173 -18.82 -3.74 -0.83
CA ALA A 173 -18.28 -3.09 -2.03
C ALA A 173 -18.68 -3.82 -3.32
N ARG A 174 -18.64 -5.16 -3.33
CA ARG A 174 -19.11 -5.97 -4.45
C ARG A 174 -20.60 -5.79 -4.72
N ALA A 175 -21.41 -5.77 -3.66
CA ALA A 175 -22.86 -5.54 -3.79
C ALA A 175 -23.15 -4.15 -4.39
N ALA A 176 -22.28 -3.17 -4.14
CA ALA A 176 -22.31 -1.84 -4.72
C ALA A 176 -21.61 -1.73 -6.09
N HIS A 177 -21.17 -2.84 -6.68
CA HIS A 177 -20.41 -2.90 -7.94
C HIS A 177 -19.14 -2.02 -7.94
N LYS A 178 -18.47 -1.91 -6.80
CA LYS A 178 -17.20 -1.19 -6.68
C LYS A 178 -16.03 -2.16 -6.78
N PRO A 179 -15.01 -1.89 -7.62
CA PRO A 179 -13.80 -2.69 -7.63
C PRO A 179 -13.07 -2.58 -6.29
N VAL A 180 -12.57 -3.74 -5.82
CA VAL A 180 -11.81 -3.83 -4.57
C VAL A 180 -10.42 -4.35 -4.87
N LEU A 181 -9.40 -3.54 -4.54
CA LEU A 181 -8.00 -3.91 -4.62
C LEU A 181 -7.49 -4.22 -3.22
N VAL A 182 -6.68 -5.26 -3.08
CA VAL A 182 -6.12 -5.67 -1.79
C VAL A 182 -4.61 -5.84 -1.90
N ASP A 183 -3.87 -5.13 -1.05
CA ASP A 183 -2.49 -5.44 -0.71
C ASP A 183 -2.49 -6.36 0.51
N PRO A 184 -2.21 -7.67 0.32
CA PRO A 184 -2.48 -8.68 1.33
C PRO A 184 -1.36 -8.78 2.36
N LYS A 185 -1.70 -9.33 3.55
CA LYS A 185 -0.74 -9.73 4.58
C LYS A 185 -1.12 -11.05 5.23
N GLY A 186 -0.09 -11.86 5.57
CA GLY A 186 -0.27 -13.18 6.16
C GLY A 186 -0.73 -14.22 5.14
N ASP A 187 -1.11 -15.40 5.64
CA ASP A 187 -1.46 -16.59 4.86
C ASP A 187 -2.96 -16.86 4.76
N ASP A 188 -3.78 -16.22 5.59
CA ASP A 188 -5.26 -16.32 5.54
C ASP A 188 -5.86 -15.39 4.50
N TRP A 189 -5.81 -15.79 3.23
CA TRP A 189 -6.42 -15.01 2.14
C TRP A 189 -7.91 -15.31 1.93
N GLU A 190 -8.48 -16.26 2.65
CA GLU A 190 -9.94 -16.48 2.66
C GLU A 190 -10.68 -15.21 3.08
N ARG A 191 -10.10 -14.42 3.97
CA ARG A 191 -10.65 -13.12 4.42
C ARG A 191 -10.79 -12.08 3.29
N TYR A 192 -10.03 -12.22 2.20
CA TYR A 192 -10.08 -11.34 1.03
C TYR A 192 -10.96 -11.88 -0.11
N ARG A 193 -11.65 -12.98 0.11
CA ARG A 193 -12.53 -13.63 -0.88
C ARG A 193 -13.38 -12.61 -1.62
N GLY A 194 -13.34 -12.69 -2.96
CA GLY A 194 -14.11 -11.84 -3.83
C GLY A 194 -13.49 -10.49 -4.12
N ALA A 195 -12.24 -10.21 -3.76
CA ALA A 195 -11.55 -9.02 -4.22
C ALA A 195 -11.42 -9.02 -5.76
N THR A 196 -11.49 -7.85 -6.37
CA THR A 196 -11.27 -7.69 -7.81
C THR A 196 -9.81 -7.97 -8.17
N LEU A 197 -8.89 -7.42 -7.39
CA LEU A 197 -7.45 -7.57 -7.61
C LEU A 197 -6.73 -7.75 -6.28
N ILE A 198 -5.79 -8.69 -6.22
CA ILE A 198 -4.86 -8.85 -5.10
C ILE A 198 -3.42 -8.69 -5.60
N THR A 199 -2.56 -8.01 -4.82
CA THR A 199 -1.21 -7.60 -5.27
C THR A 199 -0.06 -8.13 -4.42
N PRO A 200 0.06 -9.46 -4.23
CA PRO A 200 1.12 -10.02 -3.43
C PRO A 200 2.51 -9.85 -4.06
N ASN A 201 3.52 -9.86 -3.20
CA ASN A 201 4.88 -10.16 -3.61
C ASN A 201 5.14 -11.69 -3.60
N ARG A 202 6.34 -12.09 -4.07
CA ARG A 202 6.72 -13.51 -4.13
C ARG A 202 6.71 -14.22 -2.77
N ALA A 203 7.12 -13.54 -1.71
CA ALA A 203 7.16 -14.13 -0.37
C ALA A 203 5.74 -14.37 0.15
N GLU A 204 4.87 -13.38 0.06
CA GLU A 204 3.45 -13.46 0.45
C GLU A 204 2.71 -14.54 -0.35
N LEU A 205 2.91 -14.59 -1.67
CA LEU A 205 2.28 -15.65 -2.47
C LEU A 205 2.76 -17.05 -2.07
N ARG A 206 4.06 -17.21 -1.75
CA ARG A 206 4.62 -18.49 -1.29
C ARG A 206 4.05 -18.96 0.05
N GLU A 207 3.72 -18.07 0.94
CA GLU A 207 3.07 -18.41 2.21
C GLU A 207 1.72 -19.09 1.98
N VAL A 208 1.00 -18.74 0.92
CA VAL A 208 -0.35 -19.24 0.63
C VAL A 208 -0.35 -20.47 -0.29
N ILE A 209 0.39 -20.43 -1.41
CA ILE A 209 0.36 -21.53 -2.39
C ILE A 209 1.57 -22.46 -2.32
N GLY A 210 2.49 -22.18 -1.41
CA GLY A 210 3.75 -22.93 -1.30
C GLY A 210 4.76 -22.61 -2.39
N GLN A 211 5.87 -23.31 -2.40
CA GLN A 211 6.93 -23.17 -3.42
C GLN A 211 6.44 -23.72 -4.76
N TRP A 212 6.70 -22.99 -5.84
CA TRP A 212 6.45 -23.45 -7.21
C TRP A 212 7.76 -23.80 -7.93
N LYS A 213 7.70 -24.75 -8.86
CA LYS A 213 8.88 -25.33 -9.53
C LYS A 213 9.15 -24.73 -10.91
N SER A 214 8.14 -24.15 -11.54
CA SER A 214 8.19 -23.55 -12.88
C SER A 214 7.11 -22.49 -13.03
N GLU A 215 7.15 -21.71 -14.11
CA GLU A 215 6.09 -20.73 -14.43
C GLU A 215 4.74 -21.45 -14.70
N ASP A 216 4.76 -22.64 -15.30
CA ASP A 216 3.54 -23.43 -15.51
C ASP A 216 2.93 -23.92 -14.18
N ASP A 217 3.76 -24.35 -13.23
CA ASP A 217 3.31 -24.72 -11.88
C ASP A 217 2.74 -23.49 -11.14
N LEU A 218 3.40 -22.33 -11.26
CA LEU A 218 2.87 -21.06 -10.72
C LEU A 218 1.51 -20.73 -11.34
N LEU A 219 1.38 -20.77 -12.65
CA LEU A 219 0.13 -20.50 -13.36
C LEU A 219 -1.00 -21.42 -12.89
N ALA A 220 -0.73 -22.72 -12.78
CA ALA A 220 -1.73 -23.69 -12.33
C ALA A 220 -2.22 -23.40 -10.89
N ARG A 221 -1.29 -23.10 -9.98
CA ARG A 221 -1.59 -22.77 -8.56
C ARG A 221 -2.34 -21.45 -8.44
N VAL A 222 -1.90 -20.41 -9.14
CA VAL A 222 -2.57 -19.10 -9.13
C VAL A 222 -3.97 -19.18 -9.73
N THR A 223 -4.15 -19.94 -10.81
CA THR A 223 -5.47 -20.18 -11.41
C THR A 223 -6.42 -20.87 -10.42
N THR A 224 -5.92 -21.88 -9.69
CA THR A 224 -6.69 -22.55 -8.65
C THR A 224 -7.04 -21.57 -7.51
N LEU A 225 -6.07 -20.84 -7.00
CA LEU A 225 -6.28 -19.87 -5.93
C LEU A 225 -7.31 -18.79 -6.31
N ARG A 226 -7.17 -18.20 -7.52
CA ARG A 226 -8.10 -17.18 -8.02
C ARG A 226 -9.54 -17.71 -8.09
N ARG A 227 -9.72 -18.90 -8.65
CA ARG A 227 -11.04 -19.54 -8.73
C ARG A 227 -11.62 -19.82 -7.34
N ASP A 228 -10.82 -20.41 -6.44
CA ASP A 228 -11.28 -20.84 -5.13
C ASP A 228 -11.62 -19.66 -4.21
N LEU A 229 -10.91 -18.53 -4.35
CA LEU A 229 -11.15 -17.29 -3.59
C LEU A 229 -11.94 -16.24 -4.38
N ALA A 230 -12.39 -16.56 -5.60
CA ALA A 230 -13.15 -15.67 -6.47
C ALA A 230 -12.46 -14.31 -6.72
N PHE A 231 -11.13 -14.31 -6.90
CA PHE A 231 -10.38 -13.14 -7.36
C PHE A 231 -10.52 -13.00 -8.87
N GLU A 232 -10.90 -11.81 -9.37
CA GLU A 232 -10.95 -11.56 -10.82
C GLU A 232 -9.53 -11.51 -11.41
N ALA A 233 -8.56 -10.98 -10.66
CA ALA A 233 -7.17 -10.94 -11.06
C ALA A 233 -6.20 -11.05 -9.86
N LEU A 234 -4.94 -11.45 -10.16
CA LEU A 234 -3.82 -11.43 -9.23
C LEU A 234 -2.63 -10.78 -9.94
N LEU A 235 -2.03 -9.76 -9.34
CA LEU A 235 -0.80 -9.11 -9.80
C LEU A 235 0.35 -9.50 -8.89
N LEU A 236 1.21 -10.40 -9.33
CA LEU A 236 2.42 -10.78 -8.63
C LEU A 236 3.52 -9.76 -8.88
N THR A 237 4.00 -9.08 -7.82
CA THR A 237 5.19 -8.24 -7.90
C THR A 237 6.45 -9.09 -7.76
N ARG A 238 7.43 -8.88 -8.66
CA ARG A 238 8.62 -9.74 -8.80
C ARG A 238 9.93 -8.97 -8.61
N SER A 239 9.90 -7.86 -7.87
CA SER A 239 11.06 -6.98 -7.63
C SER A 239 11.71 -6.54 -8.95
N GLU A 240 13.00 -6.80 -9.14
CA GLU A 240 13.79 -6.45 -10.32
C GLU A 240 13.32 -7.11 -11.63
N GLU A 241 12.54 -8.16 -11.56
CA GLU A 241 11.96 -8.82 -12.75
C GLU A 241 10.68 -8.13 -13.24
N GLY A 242 10.12 -7.18 -12.46
CA GLY A 242 8.89 -6.47 -12.79
C GLY A 242 7.64 -7.09 -12.16
N MET A 243 6.61 -7.39 -12.95
CA MET A 243 5.36 -7.93 -12.41
C MET A 243 4.62 -8.81 -13.42
N THR A 244 3.81 -9.74 -12.90
CA THR A 244 2.98 -10.64 -13.71
C THR A 244 1.53 -10.56 -13.28
N LEU A 245 0.65 -10.18 -14.20
CA LEU A 245 -0.80 -10.19 -14.03
C LEU A 245 -1.37 -11.53 -14.50
N PHE A 246 -2.18 -12.14 -13.65
CA PHE A 246 -3.00 -13.31 -13.96
C PHE A 246 -4.46 -12.89 -13.94
N SER A 247 -5.16 -13.02 -15.07
CA SER A 247 -6.57 -12.66 -15.23
C SER A 247 -7.29 -13.70 -16.11
N ASP A 248 -8.56 -13.53 -16.37
CA ASP A 248 -9.31 -14.39 -17.28
C ASP A 248 -8.91 -14.16 -18.75
N ASP A 249 -8.37 -12.97 -19.07
CA ASP A 249 -7.80 -12.66 -20.37
C ASP A 249 -6.43 -13.33 -20.62
N GLY A 250 -5.87 -13.99 -19.61
CA GLY A 250 -4.60 -14.69 -19.65
C GLY A 250 -3.53 -14.09 -18.74
N VAL A 251 -2.26 -14.36 -19.08
CA VAL A 251 -1.09 -13.92 -18.33
C VAL A 251 -0.39 -12.78 -19.06
N LEU A 252 -0.05 -11.73 -18.34
CA LEU A 252 0.75 -10.61 -18.82
C LEU A 252 1.95 -10.40 -17.91
N THR A 253 3.16 -10.54 -18.45
CA THR A 253 4.39 -10.21 -17.73
C THR A 253 4.99 -8.92 -18.28
N ILE A 254 5.31 -7.98 -17.39
CA ILE A 254 5.94 -6.70 -17.72
C ILE A 254 7.25 -6.61 -16.96
N SER A 255 8.36 -6.44 -17.67
CA SER A 255 9.69 -6.28 -17.08
C SER A 255 9.82 -4.95 -16.33
N ALA A 256 10.63 -4.93 -15.29
CA ALA A 256 10.90 -3.70 -14.55
C ALA A 256 11.55 -2.63 -15.44
N LEU A 257 11.16 -1.38 -15.25
CA LEU A 257 11.67 -0.24 -16.02
C LEU A 257 12.80 0.52 -15.31
N ALA A 258 13.09 0.20 -14.05
CA ALA A 258 14.13 0.89 -13.29
C ALA A 258 15.51 0.62 -13.87
N ARG A 259 16.28 1.71 -14.08
CA ARG A 259 17.71 1.65 -14.53
C ARG A 259 18.68 1.70 -13.36
N GLU A 260 18.34 2.47 -12.33
CA GLU A 260 19.10 2.61 -11.09
C GLU A 260 18.11 2.49 -9.92
N VAL A 261 18.46 1.70 -8.93
CA VAL A 261 17.63 1.45 -7.73
C VAL A 261 18.36 2.07 -6.54
N PHE A 262 17.73 3.07 -5.91
CA PHE A 262 18.25 3.71 -4.69
C PHE A 262 17.54 3.18 -3.45
N ASP A 263 16.21 3.06 -3.49
CA ASP A 263 15.42 2.58 -2.37
C ASP A 263 14.13 1.92 -2.88
N VAL A 264 13.83 0.72 -2.40
CA VAL A 264 12.61 -0.03 -2.78
C VAL A 264 11.46 0.18 -1.81
N SER A 265 11.66 0.99 -0.75
CA SER A 265 10.65 1.23 0.30
C SER A 265 9.41 1.91 -0.28
N GLY A 266 8.24 1.31 -0.07
CA GLY A 266 6.96 1.83 -0.55
C GLY A 266 6.68 1.61 -2.03
N ALA A 267 7.51 0.84 -2.76
CA ALA A 267 7.25 0.52 -4.17
C ALA A 267 5.92 -0.25 -4.34
N GLY A 268 5.60 -1.19 -3.45
CA GLY A 268 4.30 -1.89 -3.42
C GLY A 268 3.13 -0.94 -3.22
N ASP A 269 3.25 -0.01 -2.26
CA ASP A 269 2.25 1.03 -2.00
C ASP A 269 2.00 1.89 -3.24
N THR A 270 3.07 2.27 -3.96
CA THR A 270 2.98 3.03 -5.20
C THR A 270 2.29 2.22 -6.31
N VAL A 271 2.61 0.92 -6.43
CA VAL A 271 1.96 0.04 -7.41
C VAL A 271 0.47 -0.02 -7.18
N ILE A 272 0.02 -0.37 -5.97
CA ILE A 272 -1.41 -0.55 -5.71
C ILE A 272 -2.17 0.79 -5.75
N ALA A 273 -1.57 1.89 -5.28
CA ALA A 273 -2.16 3.22 -5.40
C ALA A 273 -2.36 3.62 -6.86
N THR A 274 -1.34 3.41 -7.71
CA THR A 274 -1.43 3.71 -9.16
C THR A 274 -2.52 2.86 -9.82
N LEU A 275 -2.59 1.57 -9.53
CA LEU A 275 -3.66 0.68 -10.02
C LEU A 275 -5.04 1.23 -9.68
N ALA A 276 -5.28 1.56 -8.41
CA ALA A 276 -6.57 2.08 -7.96
C ALA A 276 -6.95 3.39 -8.65
N VAL A 277 -6.01 4.33 -8.77
CA VAL A 277 -6.22 5.61 -9.44
C VAL A 277 -6.54 5.42 -10.93
N MET A 278 -5.79 4.57 -11.63
CA MET A 278 -5.98 4.35 -13.07
C MET A 278 -7.29 3.61 -13.37
N LEU A 279 -7.67 2.63 -12.55
CA LEU A 279 -8.98 1.97 -12.65
C LEU A 279 -10.11 2.97 -12.34
N GLY A 280 -9.97 3.83 -11.32
CA GLY A 280 -10.91 4.91 -11.03
C GLY A 280 -11.02 5.93 -12.15
N ALA A 281 -9.93 6.19 -12.88
CA ALA A 281 -9.92 6.99 -14.08
C ALA A 281 -10.52 6.27 -15.32
N GLY A 282 -10.97 5.00 -15.18
CA GLY A 282 -11.64 4.21 -16.21
C GLY A 282 -10.70 3.57 -17.22
N LEU A 283 -9.44 3.33 -16.87
CA LEU A 283 -8.54 2.54 -17.69
C LEU A 283 -8.80 1.04 -17.51
N SER A 284 -8.43 0.25 -18.50
CA SER A 284 -8.41 -1.22 -18.39
C SER A 284 -7.35 -1.68 -17.37
N LEU A 285 -7.51 -2.90 -16.85
CA LEU A 285 -6.55 -3.49 -15.93
C LEU A 285 -5.14 -3.57 -16.51
N VAL A 286 -5.01 -3.92 -17.79
CA VAL A 286 -3.72 -3.99 -18.50
C VAL A 286 -3.04 -2.64 -18.57
N GLU A 287 -3.78 -1.58 -18.91
CA GLU A 287 -3.26 -0.20 -18.93
C GLU A 287 -2.85 0.25 -17.53
N ALA A 288 -3.68 -0.03 -16.52
CA ALA A 288 -3.38 0.30 -15.13
C ALA A 288 -2.11 -0.39 -14.63
N VAL A 289 -1.92 -1.69 -14.93
CA VAL A 289 -0.70 -2.44 -14.58
C VAL A 289 0.54 -1.89 -15.30
N THR A 290 0.39 -1.49 -16.57
CA THR A 290 1.49 -0.88 -17.32
C THR A 290 1.97 0.42 -16.67
N LEU A 291 1.02 1.27 -16.25
CA LEU A 291 1.34 2.52 -15.55
C LEU A 291 1.86 2.29 -14.12
N ALA A 292 1.34 1.30 -13.41
CA ALA A 292 1.83 0.91 -12.09
C ALA A 292 3.29 0.45 -12.12
N ASN A 293 3.66 -0.33 -13.16
CA ASN A 293 5.06 -0.74 -13.37
C ASN A 293 5.97 0.47 -13.66
N ARG A 294 5.47 1.46 -14.44
CA ARG A 294 6.20 2.73 -14.67
C ARG A 294 6.37 3.52 -13.38
N ALA A 295 5.30 3.65 -12.57
CA ALA A 295 5.34 4.35 -11.29
C ALA A 295 6.33 3.71 -10.31
N ALA A 296 6.34 2.37 -10.24
CA ALA A 296 7.34 1.63 -9.46
C ALA A 296 8.77 1.99 -9.91
N GLY A 297 9.03 2.01 -11.23
CA GLY A 297 10.33 2.40 -11.78
C GLY A 297 10.75 3.83 -11.42
N VAL A 298 9.80 4.76 -11.34
CA VAL A 298 10.06 6.16 -10.92
C VAL A 298 10.46 6.22 -9.44
N VAL A 299 9.69 5.57 -8.56
CA VAL A 299 9.90 5.72 -7.10
C VAL A 299 11.14 4.99 -6.60
N VAL A 300 11.49 3.83 -7.16
CA VAL A 300 12.73 3.12 -6.74
C VAL A 300 14.01 3.86 -7.14
N GLY A 301 13.94 4.82 -8.07
CA GLY A 301 15.01 5.75 -8.40
C GLY A 301 15.13 6.95 -7.46
N LYS A 302 14.29 7.03 -6.41
CA LYS A 302 14.27 8.12 -5.42
C LYS A 302 14.65 7.57 -4.04
N LEU A 303 15.08 8.44 -3.12
CA LEU A 303 15.40 8.05 -1.74
C LEU A 303 14.16 8.02 -0.84
N GLY A 304 14.03 6.98 -0.04
CA GLY A 304 12.96 6.79 0.94
C GLY A 304 11.61 6.46 0.29
N THR A 305 10.54 6.56 1.09
CA THR A 305 9.17 6.41 0.60
C THR A 305 8.78 7.62 -0.27
N ALA A 306 9.19 7.58 -1.53
CA ALA A 306 8.88 8.62 -2.52
C ALA A 306 7.51 8.38 -3.16
N VAL A 307 7.00 9.38 -3.87
CA VAL A 307 5.79 9.29 -4.69
C VAL A 307 6.11 9.49 -6.16
N ALA A 308 5.28 8.94 -7.04
CA ALA A 308 5.26 9.27 -8.46
C ALA A 308 4.19 10.32 -8.71
N GLU A 309 4.55 11.38 -9.42
CA GLU A 309 3.62 12.43 -9.80
C GLU A 309 3.07 12.18 -11.21
N TYR A 310 1.94 12.81 -11.54
CA TYR A 310 1.30 12.66 -12.85
C TYR A 310 2.26 12.95 -14.01
N ASP A 311 3.02 14.06 -13.96
CA ASP A 311 3.93 14.45 -15.03
C ASP A 311 5.14 13.51 -15.20
N GLU A 312 5.48 12.73 -14.20
CA GLU A 312 6.52 11.70 -14.28
C GLU A 312 6.01 10.43 -14.99
N LEU A 313 4.69 10.17 -14.92
CA LEU A 313 4.07 9.05 -15.63
C LEU A 313 3.68 9.40 -17.07
N PHE A 314 3.41 10.67 -17.34
CA PHE A 314 2.95 11.17 -18.63
C PHE A 314 3.81 12.35 -19.09
N PRO A 315 5.11 12.11 -19.40
CA PRO A 315 6.05 13.14 -19.80
C PRO A 315 5.75 13.75 -21.18
#